data_bf4901967bff089f7e8184dda606c83b
#
_entry.id   bf4901967bff089f7e8184dda606c83b
#
_cell.length_a   1.000
_cell.length_b   1.000
_cell.length_c   1.000
_cell.angle_alpha   90.00
_cell.angle_beta   90.00
_cell.angle_gamma   90.00
#
_symmetry.space_group_name_H-M   'P 1'
#
loop_
_entity.id
_entity.type
_entity.pdbx_description
1 polymer ?
#
loop_
_entity_poly.entity_id
_entity_poly.type
_entity_poly.pdbx_seq_one_letter_code
_entity_poly.pdbx_strand_id
1 'polypeptide(L)'
;MALTNAERQAAFKARKAETMDALAQQNAALLTEVAELRAEVDKLREKAHRLELAALRAQLKAQEPVKAMATKKAPSKGASKR
;
A
#
# COMPACT_ATOMS: atom_id res chain seq x y z
N MET A 1 57.18 11.37 -4.30
CA MET A 1 57.72 10.03 -4.49
C MET A 1 56.67 9.10 -5.05
N ALA A 2 57.07 8.22 -5.94
CA ALA A 2 56.14 7.29 -6.53
C ALA A 2 55.80 6.18 -5.53
N LEU A 3 54.54 5.77 -5.53
CA LEU A 3 54.12 4.65 -4.72
C LEU A 3 54.62 3.34 -5.30
N THR A 4 54.94 2.40 -4.44
CA THR A 4 55.27 1.05 -4.91
C THR A 4 54.01 0.35 -5.41
N ASN A 5 54.19 -0.74 -6.15
CA ASN A 5 53.06 -1.53 -6.63
C ASN A 5 52.23 -2.03 -5.48
N ALA A 6 52.88 -2.46 -4.40
CA ALA A 6 52.17 -2.95 -3.21
C ALA A 6 51.29 -1.84 -2.60
N GLU A 7 51.83 -0.63 -2.53
CA GLU A 7 51.12 0.52 -1.98
C GLU A 7 49.94 0.90 -2.87
N ARG A 8 50.15 0.86 -4.19
CA ARG A 8 49.04 1.14 -5.15
C ARG A 8 47.95 0.12 -5.04
N GLN A 9 48.29 -1.14 -4.91
CA GLN A 9 47.33 -2.21 -4.78
C GLN A 9 46.56 -2.10 -3.47
N ALA A 10 47.28 -1.77 -2.39
CA ALA A 10 46.62 -1.58 -1.09
C ALA A 10 45.66 -0.41 -1.14
N ALA A 11 46.07 0.70 -1.76
CA ALA A 11 45.17 1.86 -1.91
C ALA A 11 43.97 1.53 -2.77
N PHE A 12 44.16 0.77 -3.84
CA PHE A 12 43.06 0.35 -4.71
C PHE A 12 42.07 -0.52 -3.94
N LYS A 13 42.56 -1.50 -3.21
CA LYS A 13 41.73 -2.39 -2.41
C LYS A 13 40.94 -1.62 -1.35
N ALA A 14 41.60 -0.67 -0.70
CA ALA A 14 40.95 0.14 0.32
C ALA A 14 39.83 0.97 -0.27
N ARG A 15 40.04 1.59 -1.43
CA ARG A 15 39.02 2.38 -2.10
C ARG A 15 37.88 1.51 -2.57
N LYS A 16 38.20 0.32 -3.08
CA LYS A 16 37.19 -0.62 -3.52
C LYS A 16 36.32 -1.06 -2.34
N ALA A 17 36.94 -1.35 -1.20
CA ALA A 17 36.20 -1.73 0.00
C ALA A 17 35.30 -0.61 0.48
N GLU A 18 35.78 0.62 0.47
CA GLU A 18 34.98 1.78 0.85
C GLU A 18 33.77 1.95 -0.09
N THR A 19 34.00 1.77 -1.39
CA THR A 19 32.93 1.87 -2.37
C THR A 19 31.90 0.77 -2.14
N MET A 20 32.36 -0.44 -1.89
CA MET A 20 31.45 -1.56 -1.62
C MET A 20 30.65 -1.33 -0.35
N ASP A 21 31.28 -0.82 0.69
CA ASP A 21 30.60 -0.48 1.93
C ASP A 21 29.55 0.60 1.71
N ALA A 22 29.89 1.63 0.95
CA ALA A 22 28.95 2.70 0.66
C ALA A 22 27.75 2.18 -0.11
N LEU A 23 27.99 1.31 -1.10
CA LEU A 23 26.92 0.69 -1.87
C LEU A 23 26.04 -0.19 -0.99
N ALA A 24 26.65 -0.96 -0.09
CA ALA A 24 25.93 -1.81 0.82
C ALA A 24 25.01 -0.99 1.74
N GLN A 25 25.53 0.13 2.23
CA GLN A 25 24.75 1.03 3.08
C GLN A 25 23.60 1.66 2.30
N GLN A 26 23.87 2.08 1.07
CA GLN A 26 22.82 2.63 0.21
C GLN A 26 21.74 1.59 -0.08
N ASN A 27 22.16 0.35 -0.37
CA ASN A 27 21.22 -0.71 -0.63
C ASN A 27 20.34 -0.98 0.59
N ALA A 28 20.94 -1.02 1.77
CA ALA A 28 20.19 -1.23 3.01
C ALA A 28 19.19 -0.10 3.23
N ALA A 29 19.62 1.14 3.01
CA ALA A 29 18.73 2.29 3.15
C ALA A 29 17.58 2.24 2.16
N LEU A 30 17.88 1.88 0.90
CA LEU A 30 16.84 1.78 -0.13
C LEU A 30 15.85 0.65 0.18
N LEU A 31 16.34 -0.47 0.69
CA LEU A 31 15.46 -1.56 1.07
C LEU A 31 14.51 -1.15 2.20
N THR A 32 15.03 -0.42 3.18
CA THR A 32 14.21 0.11 4.25
C THR A 32 13.15 1.05 3.71
N GLU A 33 13.56 1.95 2.81
CA GLU A 33 12.66 2.90 2.18
C GLU A 33 11.58 2.21 1.38
N VAL A 34 11.94 1.18 0.62
CA VAL A 34 10.98 0.40 -0.14
C VAL A 34 9.98 -0.29 0.78
N ALA A 35 10.46 -0.85 1.89
CA ALA A 35 9.58 -1.50 2.85
C ALA A 35 8.59 -0.52 3.46
N GLU A 36 9.06 0.68 3.79
CA GLU A 36 8.20 1.73 4.33
C GLU A 36 7.16 2.19 3.32
N LEU A 37 7.59 2.37 2.07
CA LEU A 37 6.67 2.76 1.01
C LEU A 37 5.62 1.69 0.74
N ARG A 38 6.01 0.43 0.77
CA ARG A 38 5.05 -0.67 0.60
C ARG A 38 4.03 -0.69 1.73
N ALA A 39 4.48 -0.48 2.96
CA ALA A 39 3.58 -0.42 4.09
C ALA A 39 2.60 0.74 3.94
N GLU A 40 3.09 1.87 3.47
CA GLU A 40 2.26 3.05 3.23
C GLU A 40 1.23 2.79 2.14
N VAL A 41 1.66 2.16 1.05
CA VAL A 41 0.75 1.79 -0.05
C VAL A 41 -0.34 0.85 0.46
N ASP A 42 0.04 -0.13 1.28
CA ASP A 42 -0.94 -1.07 1.83
C ASP A 42 -1.97 -0.36 2.71
N LYS A 43 -1.53 0.60 3.52
CA LYS A 43 -2.43 1.39 4.34
C LYS A 43 -3.39 2.21 3.49
N LEU A 44 -2.87 2.81 2.43
CA LEU A 44 -3.71 3.61 1.53
C LEU A 44 -4.71 2.74 0.79
N ARG A 45 -4.31 1.56 0.37
CA ARG A 45 -5.20 0.61 -0.29
C ARG A 45 -6.32 0.16 0.65
N GLU A 46 -5.96 -0.11 1.88
CA GLU A 46 -6.94 -0.51 2.88
C GLU A 46 -7.93 0.61 3.15
N LYS A 47 -7.42 1.83 3.25
CA LYS A 47 -8.26 3.00 3.46
C LYS A 47 -9.20 3.21 2.27
N ALA A 48 -8.67 3.09 1.05
CA ALA A 48 -9.48 3.22 -0.16
C ALA A 48 -10.56 2.15 -0.21
N HIS A 49 -10.20 0.93 0.16
CA HIS A 49 -11.16 -0.18 0.19
C HIS A 49 -12.28 0.08 1.18
N ARG A 50 -11.95 0.58 2.36
CA ARG A 50 -12.95 0.92 3.37
C ARG A 50 -13.88 2.03 2.88
N LEU A 51 -13.32 3.03 2.20
CA LEU A 51 -14.11 4.12 1.66
C LEU A 51 -15.05 3.62 0.56
N GLU A 52 -14.57 2.70 -0.28
CA GLU A 52 -15.40 2.09 -1.30
C GLU A 52 -16.55 1.30 -0.69
N LEU A 53 -16.25 0.50 0.33
CA LEU A 53 -17.27 -0.27 1.01
C LEU A 53 -18.29 0.65 1.68
N ALA A 54 -17.83 1.73 2.29
CA ALA A 54 -18.72 2.69 2.91
C ALA A 54 -19.63 3.34 1.88
N ALA A 55 -19.07 3.69 0.71
CA ALA A 55 -19.84 4.28 -0.37
C ALA A 55 -20.89 3.30 -0.89
N LEU A 56 -20.51 2.04 -1.06
CA LEU A 56 -21.45 1.01 -1.51
C LEU A 56 -22.56 0.78 -0.49
N ARG A 57 -22.22 0.75 0.79
CA ARG A 57 -23.21 0.61 1.85
C ARG A 57 -24.17 1.78 1.86
N ALA A 58 -23.65 2.99 1.66
CA ALA A 58 -24.50 4.17 1.59
C ALA A 58 -25.45 4.10 0.42
N GLN A 59 -24.97 3.62 -0.74
CA GLN A 59 -25.82 3.45 -1.91
C GLN A 59 -26.90 2.41 -1.66
N LEU A 60 -26.53 1.30 -1.06
CA LEU A 60 -27.51 0.26 -0.73
C LEU A 60 -28.55 0.77 0.25
N LYS A 61 -28.09 1.52 1.25
CA LYS A 61 -28.98 2.08 2.24
C LYS A 61 -29.96 3.07 1.60
N ALA A 62 -29.47 3.87 0.66
CA ALA A 62 -30.31 4.81 -0.05
C ALA A 62 -31.38 4.11 -0.89
N GLN A 63 -31.07 2.93 -1.40
CA GLN A 63 -32.02 2.14 -2.20
C GLN A 63 -33.01 1.36 -1.35
N GLU A 64 -32.66 1.03 -0.13
CA GLU A 64 -33.49 0.25 0.77
C GLU A 64 -34.91 0.83 0.96
N PRO A 65 -35.06 2.13 1.25
CA PRO A 65 -36.41 2.68 1.42
C PRO A 65 -37.29 2.50 0.19
N VAL A 66 -36.69 2.64 -1.00
CA VAL A 66 -37.42 2.44 -2.24
C VAL A 66 -37.84 0.98 -2.37
N LYS A 67 -36.96 0.05 -2.06
CA LYS A 67 -37.31 -1.37 -2.10
C LYS A 67 -38.36 -1.73 -1.08
N ALA A 68 -38.25 -1.19 0.13
CA ALA A 68 -39.21 -1.44 1.18
C ALA A 68 -40.60 -0.95 0.80
N MET A 69 -40.64 0.23 0.21
CA MET A 69 -41.93 0.77 -0.25
C MET A 69 -42.53 -0.07 -1.36
N ALA A 70 -41.68 -0.49 -2.29
CA ALA A 70 -42.16 -1.33 -3.39
C ALA A 70 -42.65 -2.68 -2.87
N THR A 71 -41.95 -3.25 -1.90
CA THR A 71 -42.35 -4.51 -1.31
C THR A 71 -43.67 -4.39 -0.57
N LYS A 72 -43.88 -3.34 0.16
CA LYS A 72 -45.09 -3.10 0.90
C LYS A 72 -46.28 -2.94 -0.03
N LYS A 73 -46.08 -2.30 -1.15
CA LYS A 73 -47.13 -2.12 -2.12
C LYS A 73 -47.50 -3.42 -2.83
N ALA A 74 -46.54 -4.25 -3.06
CA ALA A 74 -46.75 -5.48 -3.82
C ALA A 74 -47.76 -6.41 -3.16
N PRO A 75 -47.72 -6.70 -1.87
CA PRO A 75 -48.61 -7.65 -1.26
C PRO A 75 -49.98 -7.10 -1.02
N SER A 76 -50.15 -5.97 -0.88
CA SER A 76 -51.43 -5.47 -0.58
C SER A 76 -52.31 -6.46 0.05
N LYS A 77 -52.33 -7.23 0.09
CA LYS A 77 -52.80 -7.86 0.56
C LYS A 77 -52.47 -8.56 1.44
N GLY A 78 -52.66 -8.37 1.26
CA GLY A 78 -52.54 -8.72 2.26
C GLY A 78 -52.36 -8.89 2.75
N ALA A 79 -53.25 -8.89 2.22
CA ALA A 79 -53.22 -8.87 3.02
C ALA A 79 -53.35 -8.67 3.64
N SER A 80 -54.06 -8.42 3.09
CA SER A 80 -54.26 -8.10 3.76
C SER A 80 -54.29 -8.29 4.36
N LYS A 81 -54.82 -8.48 3.99
CA LYS A 81 -54.91 -8.42 4.58
C LYS A 81 -54.60 -8.57 5.32
N ARG A 82 -54.71 -8.46 5.15
CA ARG A 82 -54.43 -8.09 5.58
C ARG A 82 -53.87 -7.93 6.31
#